data_43c8e30288b58143605492525cd7c36c
#
_entry.id   43c8e30288b58143605492525cd7c36c
#
_cell.length_a   1.000
_cell.length_b   1.000
_cell.length_c   1.000
_cell.angle_alpha   90.00
_cell.angle_beta   90.00
_cell.angle_gamma   90.00
#
_symmetry.space_group_name_H-M   'P 1'
#
loop_
_entity.id
_entity.type
_entity.pdbx_description
1 polymer ?
#
loop_
_entity_poly.entity_id
_entity_poly.type
_entity_poly.pdbx_seq_one_letter_code
_entity_poly.pdbx_strand_id
1 'polypeptide(L)' 'QVNIGKECWIAQSSCLKQGVTIGNGTQIGMGSIVTKDIEAGVVAYGSPARYIKQRYK' A
#
# COMPACT_ATOMS: atom_id res chain seq x y z
N GLN A 1 -10.66 1.49 -10.72
CA GLN A 1 -9.28 1.29 -11.15
C GLN A 1 -8.31 1.69 -10.05
N VAL A 2 -7.30 0.89 -9.85
CA VAL A 2 -6.28 1.14 -8.82
C VAL A 2 -5.09 1.83 -9.48
N ASN A 3 -4.57 2.86 -8.81
CA ASN A 3 -3.40 3.59 -9.29
C ASN A 3 -2.23 3.27 -8.38
N ILE A 4 -1.20 2.64 -8.92
CA ILE A 4 -0.03 2.25 -8.16
C ILE A 4 1.17 3.03 -8.67
N GLY A 5 1.84 3.73 -7.76
CA GLY A 5 2.98 4.53 -8.11
C GLY A 5 4.20 3.69 -8.46
N LYS A 6 5.30 4.36 -8.70
CA LYS A 6 6.56 3.72 -9.10
C LYS A 6 7.22 3.08 -7.89
N GLU A 7 7.91 1.97 -8.14
CA GLU A 7 8.75 1.29 -7.15
C GLU A 7 7.99 0.83 -5.92
N CYS A 8 6.70 0.52 -6.10
CA CYS A 8 5.90 -0.03 -5.02
C CYS A 8 6.11 -1.54 -4.93
N TRP A 9 6.02 -2.04 -3.73
CA TRP A 9 6.07 -3.47 -3.48
C TRP A 9 4.74 -3.88 -2.89
N ILE A 10 3.96 -4.62 -3.66
CA ILE A 10 2.66 -5.12 -3.20
C ILE A 10 2.82 -6.62 -2.99
N ALA A 11 2.77 -7.05 -1.75
CA ALA A 11 3.03 -8.45 -1.42
C ALA A 11 1.84 -9.34 -1.79
N GLN A 12 2.08 -10.66 -1.74
CA GLN A 12 1.07 -11.64 -2.12
C GLN A 12 -0.21 -11.49 -1.32
N SER A 13 -1.31 -11.85 -1.95
CA SER A 13 -2.61 -11.92 -1.31
C SER A 13 -3.12 -10.59 -0.79
N SER A 14 -2.55 -9.50 -1.26
CA SER A 14 -3.07 -8.17 -0.93
C SER A 14 -4.27 -7.87 -1.80
N CYS A 15 -5.26 -7.20 -1.24
CA CYS A 15 -6.42 -6.75 -1.97
C CYS A 15 -6.47 -5.25 -1.94
N LEU A 16 -6.64 -4.63 -3.10
CA LEU A 16 -6.70 -3.19 -3.21
C LEU A 16 -8.10 -2.80 -3.65
N LYS A 17 -8.76 -2.00 -2.84
CA LYS A 17 -10.09 -1.54 -3.19
C LYS A 17 -10.01 -0.68 -4.45
N GLN A 18 -11.01 -0.83 -5.30
CA GLN A 18 -11.08 -0.04 -6.52
C GLN A 18 -11.05 1.44 -6.19
N GLY A 19 -10.27 2.18 -6.94
CA GLY A 19 -10.21 3.63 -6.79
C GLY A 19 -9.10 4.13 -5.88
N VAL A 20 -8.40 3.23 -5.15
CA VAL A 20 -7.34 3.69 -4.27
C VAL A 20 -6.09 4.04 -5.06
N THR A 21 -5.28 4.92 -4.50
CA THR A 21 -4.00 5.32 -5.06
C THR A 21 -2.90 4.96 -4.07
N ILE A 22 -1.90 4.25 -4.54
CA ILE A 22 -0.73 3.89 -3.75
C ILE A 22 0.41 4.80 -4.18
N GLY A 23 0.94 5.57 -3.25
CA GLY A 23 2.01 6.53 -3.57
C GLY A 23 3.32 5.83 -3.94
N ASN A 24 4.23 6.57 -4.55
CA ASN A 24 5.50 6.02 -5.01
C ASN A 24 6.31 5.44 -3.85
N GLY A 25 6.97 4.31 -4.11
CA GLY A 25 7.88 3.73 -3.15
C GLY A 25 7.23 3.12 -1.91
N THR A 26 5.94 2.86 -1.98
CA THR A 26 5.20 2.30 -0.84
C THR A 26 5.31 0.78 -0.84
N GLN A 27 5.38 0.21 0.35
CA GLN A 27 5.39 -1.23 0.52
C GLN A 27 4.12 -1.68 1.21
N ILE A 28 3.39 -2.61 0.59
CA ILE A 28 2.15 -3.15 1.15
C ILE A 28 2.44 -4.58 1.58
N GLY A 29 2.19 -4.87 2.84
CA GLY A 29 2.48 -6.18 3.40
C GLY A 29 1.52 -7.26 2.91
N MET A 30 1.97 -8.51 3.06
CA MET A 30 1.22 -9.66 2.60
C MET A 30 -0.14 -9.75 3.30
N GLY A 31 -1.17 -10.07 2.53
CA GLY A 31 -2.50 -10.26 3.09
C GLY A 31 -3.22 -8.99 3.49
N SER A 32 -2.71 -7.84 3.09
CA SER A 32 -3.32 -6.56 3.46
C SER A 32 -4.56 -6.27 2.63
N ILE A 33 -5.50 -5.55 3.22
CA ILE A 33 -6.69 -5.08 2.54
C ILE A 33 -6.62 -3.56 2.52
N VAL A 34 -6.35 -2.98 1.35
CA VAL A 34 -6.19 -1.54 1.23
C VAL A 34 -7.52 -0.91 0.86
N THR A 35 -8.07 -0.11 1.74
CA THR A 35 -9.39 0.50 1.55
C THR A 35 -9.32 2.02 1.35
N LYS A 36 -8.15 2.62 1.55
CA LYS A 36 -7.96 4.06 1.39
C LYS A 36 -6.63 4.28 0.69
N ASP A 37 -6.47 5.49 0.15
CA ASP A 37 -5.21 5.86 -0.48
C ASP A 37 -4.06 5.72 0.52
N ILE A 38 -2.92 5.31 0.02
CA ILE A 38 -1.70 5.14 0.84
C ILE A 38 -0.66 6.13 0.33
N GLU A 39 -0.09 6.90 1.24
CA GLU A 39 0.88 7.91 0.84
C GLU A 39 2.20 7.28 0.41
N ALA A 40 3.03 8.09 -0.22
CA ALA A 40 4.30 7.62 -0.76
C ALA A 40 5.31 7.29 0.34
N GLY A 41 6.17 6.32 0.06
CA GLY A 41 7.33 6.05 0.90
C GLY A 41 7.04 5.41 2.24
N VAL A 42 5.90 4.77 2.40
CA VAL A 42 5.54 4.17 3.68
C VAL A 42 5.41 2.65 3.57
N VAL A 43 5.41 2.00 4.70
CA VAL A 43 5.06 0.60 4.82
C VAL A 43 3.68 0.53 5.45
N ALA A 44 2.76 -0.18 4.81
CA ALA A 44 1.40 -0.32 5.31
C ALA A 44 0.99 -1.78 5.21
N TYR A 45 0.28 -2.26 6.22
CA TYR A 45 -0.32 -3.59 6.15
C TYR A 45 -1.43 -3.72 7.18
N GLY A 46 -2.14 -4.83 7.07
CA GLY A 46 -3.26 -5.11 7.95
C GLY A 46 -4.58 -5.14 7.21
N SER A 47 -5.64 -5.37 7.95
CA SER A 47 -6.98 -5.44 7.41
C SER A 47 -7.90 -4.60 8.30
N PRO A 48 -8.18 -3.36 7.94
CA PRO A 48 -7.69 -2.63 6.79
C PRO A 48 -6.23 -2.23 6.93
N ALA A 49 -5.56 -2.03 5.79
CA ALA A 49 -4.15 -1.64 5.80
C ALA A 49 -3.99 -0.27 6.43
N ARG A 50 -2.98 -0.14 7.26
CA ARG A 50 -2.71 1.09 7.97
C ARG A 50 -1.23 1.41 7.90
N TYR A 51 -0.92 2.68 7.99
CA TYR A 51 0.45 3.14 8.06
C TYR A 51 1.16 2.48 9.23
N ILE A 52 2.32 1.91 8.96
CA ILE A 52 3.14 1.29 9.99
C ILE A 52 4.40 2.13 10.24
N LYS A 53 5.12 2.44 9.17
CA LYS A 53 6.35 3.22 9.31
C LYS A 53 6.79 3.72 7.96
N GLN A 54 7.77 4.60 7.95
CA GLN A 54 8.42 5.03 6.73
C GLN A 54 9.21 3.87 6.16
N ARG A 55 9.12 3.65 4.85
CA ARG A 55 9.90 2.61 4.20
C ARG A 55 11.37 3.02 4.10
N TYR A 56 11.58 4.29 3.82
CA TYR A 56 12.93 4.83 3.70
C TYR A 56 13.19 5.78 4.85
N LYS A 57 14.39 5.76 5.36
CA LYS A 57 14.76 6.65 6.46
C LYS A 57 15.66 7.72 5.95
#